data_f57c82b964beddc1e25248939cfc953f
#
_entry.id   f57c82b964beddc1e25248939cfc953f
#
_cell.length_a   1.000
_cell.length_b   1.000
_cell.length_c   1.000
_cell.angle_alpha   90.00
_cell.angle_beta   90.00
_cell.angle_gamma   90.00
#
_symmetry.space_group_name_H-M   'P 1'
#
loop_
_entity.id
_entity.type
_entity.pdbx_description
1 polymer ?
#
loop_
_entity_poly.entity_id
_entity_poly.type
_entity_poly.pdbx_seq_one_letter_code
_entity_poly.pdbx_strand_id
1 'polypeptide(L)' 'MPLIQVKVIEGVFTDGQKRDMVRKLTDAMVSIEGENMRPVTWVIIE' A
#
# COMPACT_ATOMS: atom_id res chain seq x y z
N MET A 1 -9.31 3.47 10.35
CA MET A 1 -8.16 3.86 9.51
C MET A 1 -7.22 2.67 9.36
N PRO A 2 -7.29 1.91 8.28
CA PRO A 2 -6.36 0.79 8.12
C PRO A 2 -4.95 1.28 7.83
N LEU A 3 -3.98 0.61 8.42
CA LEU A 3 -2.56 0.85 8.20
C LEU A 3 -1.91 -0.47 7.79
N ILE A 4 -1.27 -0.47 6.62
CA ILE A 4 -0.53 -1.61 6.13
C ILE A 4 0.95 -1.27 6.16
N GLN A 5 1.73 -2.06 6.86
CA GLN A 5 3.18 -1.92 6.89
C GLN A 5 3.80 -3.07 6.11
N VAL A 6 4.62 -2.73 5.12
CA VAL A 6 5.32 -3.71 4.30
C VAL A 6 6.81 -3.55 4.52
N LYS A 7 7.44 -4.61 4.97
CA LYS A 7 8.91 -4.65 5.14
C LYS A 7 9.53 -5.40 3.99
N VAL A 8 10.45 -4.76 3.28
CA VAL A 8 11.12 -5.36 2.14
C VAL A 8 12.63 -5.28 2.35
N ILE A 9 13.36 -6.20 1.71
CA ILE A 9 14.82 -6.18 1.75
C ILE A 9 15.31 -5.04 0.85
N GLU A 10 16.16 -4.19 1.40
CA GLU A 10 16.71 -3.05 0.68
C GLU A 10 17.47 -3.50 -0.56
N GLY A 11 17.30 -2.76 -1.65
CA GLY A 11 17.98 -3.03 -2.91
C GLY A 11 17.33 -4.08 -3.78
N VAL A 12 16.27 -4.74 -3.32
CA VAL A 12 15.58 -5.79 -4.10
C VAL A 12 14.56 -5.17 -5.06
N PHE A 13 13.90 -4.09 -4.62
CA PHE A 13 12.83 -3.46 -5.40
C PHE A 13 13.20 -2.05 -5.83
N THR A 14 12.78 -1.68 -7.04
CA THR A 14 12.94 -0.31 -7.54
C THR A 14 11.87 0.60 -6.91
N ASP A 15 12.09 1.92 -7.03
CA ASP A 15 11.11 2.90 -6.54
C ASP A 15 9.77 2.76 -7.27
N GLY A 16 9.79 2.44 -8.56
CA GLY A 16 8.57 2.19 -9.33
C GLY A 16 7.81 0.99 -8.82
N GLN A 17 8.52 -0.07 -8.46
CA GLN A 17 7.89 -1.27 -7.88
C GLN A 17 7.28 -0.97 -6.50
N LYS A 18 7.96 -0.16 -5.69
CA LYS A 18 7.42 0.24 -4.38
C LYS A 18 6.15 1.08 -4.52
N ARG A 19 6.10 1.98 -5.50
CA ARG A 19 4.88 2.75 -5.78
C ARG A 19 3.74 1.85 -6.22
N ASP A 20 4.04 0.86 -7.06
CA ASP A 20 3.05 -0.14 -7.48
C ASP A 20 2.50 -0.93 -6.30
N MET A 21 3.37 -1.31 -5.35
CA MET A 21 2.95 -2.01 -4.14
C MET A 21 1.96 -1.15 -3.34
N VAL A 22 2.27 0.12 -3.13
CA VAL A 22 1.40 1.03 -2.40
C VAL A 22 0.04 1.12 -3.09
N ARG A 23 0.03 1.31 -4.41
CA ARG A 23 -1.22 1.42 -5.17
C ARG A 23 -2.04 0.14 -5.10
N LYS A 24 -1.41 -1.01 -5.37
CA LYS A 24 -2.12 -2.29 -5.41
C LYS A 24 -2.63 -2.71 -4.05
N LEU A 25 -1.84 -2.49 -3.01
CA LEU A 25 -2.27 -2.81 -1.64
C LEU A 25 -3.39 -1.88 -1.19
N THR A 26 -3.32 -0.61 -1.55
CA THR A 26 -4.42 0.32 -1.27
C THR A 26 -5.69 -0.11 -1.98
N ASP A 27 -5.58 -0.46 -3.27
CA ASP A 27 -6.73 -0.92 -4.06
C ASP A 27 -7.34 -2.20 -3.47
N ALA A 28 -6.51 -3.13 -3.04
CA ALA A 28 -6.98 -4.37 -2.43
C ALA A 28 -7.75 -4.09 -1.13
N MET A 29 -7.22 -3.22 -0.29
CA MET A 29 -7.88 -2.85 0.96
C MET A 29 -9.20 -2.12 0.69
N VAL A 30 -9.20 -1.19 -0.25
CA VAL A 30 -10.39 -0.42 -0.64
C VAL A 30 -11.48 -1.32 -1.21
N SER A 31 -11.09 -2.39 -1.92
CA SER A 31 -12.07 -3.34 -2.45
C SER A 31 -12.86 -4.05 -1.35
N ILE A 32 -12.32 -4.10 -0.15
CA ILE A 32 -12.96 -4.72 1.02
C ILE A 32 -13.75 -3.67 1.83
N GLU A 33 -13.13 -2.52 2.09
CA GLU A 33 -13.68 -1.52 3.03
C GLU A 33 -14.57 -0.47 2.36
N GLY A 34 -14.45 -0.31 1.04
CA GLY A 34 -15.21 0.69 0.29
C GLY A 34 -14.38 1.88 -0.15
N GLU A 35 -14.76 2.50 -1.25
CA GLU A 35 -14.00 3.57 -1.91
C GLU A 35 -13.90 4.83 -1.05
N ASN A 36 -14.89 5.09 -0.19
CA ASN A 36 -14.87 6.25 0.70
C ASN A 36 -13.77 6.16 1.76
N MET A 37 -13.17 4.99 1.94
CA MET A 37 -12.08 4.81 2.90
C MET A 37 -10.70 5.02 2.28
N ARG A 38 -10.62 5.26 0.96
CA ARG A 38 -9.33 5.43 0.28
C ARG A 38 -8.48 6.56 0.88
N PRO A 39 -9.02 7.75 1.19
CA PRO A 39 -8.19 8.83 1.73
C PRO A 39 -7.62 8.55 3.12
N VAL A 40 -8.17 7.58 3.84
CA VAL A 40 -7.72 7.25 5.20
C VAL A 40 -7.02 5.88 5.27
N THR A 41 -6.75 5.28 4.12
CA THR A 41 -6.02 4.02 4.02
C THR A 41 -4.54 4.32 3.84
N TRP A 42 -3.71 3.77 4.71
CA TRP A 42 -2.28 4.05 4.74
C TRP A 42 -1.48 2.79 4.41
N VAL A 43 -0.54 2.93 3.48
CA VAL A 43 0.40 1.85 3.14
C VAL A 43 1.80 2.41 3.26
N ILE A 44 2.62 1.77 4.08
CA ILE A 44 4.01 2.18 4.34
C ILE A 44 4.94 1.06 3.90
N ILE A 45 5.92 1.39 3.08
CA ILE A 45 6.98 0.45 2.67
C ILE A 45 8.23 0.79 3.47
N GLU A 46 8.79 -0.20 4.15
CA GLU A 46 9.98 -0.03 4.99
C GLU A 46 11.19 -0.83 4.49
#